data_1a4cf6a269c94c7e2e435539bc8abab6
#
_entry.id   1a4cf6a269c94c7e2e435539bc8abab6
#
_cell.length_a   1.000
_cell.length_b   1.000
_cell.length_c   1.000
_cell.angle_alpha   90.00
_cell.angle_beta   90.00
_cell.angle_gamma   90.00
#
_symmetry.space_group_name_H-M   'P 1'
#
loop_
_entity.id
_entity.type
_entity.pdbx_description
1 polymer ?
#
loop_
_entity_poly.entity_id
_entity_poly.type
_entity_poly.pdbx_seq_one_letter_code
_entity_poly.pdbx_strand_id
1 'polypeptide(L)'
;VIYLKPLINKGTIFYANKKGEERNEIEWKTNRGVFFAREERNTWHSFEGDGKSNRLALLYNLMTTKIKEVYKIENKSFLISQLRNKINPYLYRYFKTTIN
;
A
#
# COMPACT_ATOMS: atom_id res chain seq x y z
N VAL A 1 -9.90 1.20 1.87
CA VAL A 1 -9.94 2.49 2.59
C VAL A 1 -11.33 3.08 2.50
N ILE A 2 -11.88 3.51 3.60
CA ILE A 2 -13.19 4.21 3.62
C ILE A 2 -12.97 5.60 4.22
N TYR A 3 -13.34 6.64 3.49
CA TYR A 3 -13.22 8.02 3.93
C TYR A 3 -14.36 8.40 4.87
N LEU A 4 -14.05 8.95 6.04
CA LEU A 4 -15.07 9.29 7.06
C LEU A 4 -15.24 10.78 7.26
N LYS A 5 -14.17 11.49 7.63
CA LYS A 5 -14.17 12.91 7.97
C LYS A 5 -12.90 13.58 7.42
N PRO A 6 -12.95 14.87 7.13
CA PRO A 6 -14.10 15.76 7.05
C PRO A 6 -14.90 15.59 5.75
N LEU A 7 -15.85 16.46 5.46
CA LEU A 7 -16.59 16.46 4.19
C LEU A 7 -15.70 16.80 3.00
N ILE A 8 -14.71 17.67 3.20
CA ILE A 8 -13.77 18.11 2.16
C ILE A 8 -12.35 17.82 2.63
N ASN A 9 -11.59 17.10 1.82
CA ASN A 9 -10.17 16.81 1.99
C ASN A 9 -9.59 16.31 0.67
N LYS A 10 -8.32 15.85 0.69
CA LYS A 10 -7.68 15.17 -0.44
C LYS A 10 -7.78 13.66 -0.30
N GLY A 11 -7.99 12.98 -1.39
CA GLY A 11 -8.17 11.52 -1.44
C GLY A 11 -6.87 10.74 -1.53
N THR A 12 -6.98 9.48 -1.90
CA THR A 12 -5.85 8.60 -2.15
C THR A 12 -5.31 8.84 -3.55
N ILE A 13 -4.01 8.94 -3.68
CA ILE A 13 -3.32 9.20 -4.93
C ILE A 13 -2.61 7.92 -5.35
N PHE A 14 -2.86 7.47 -6.57
CA PHE A 14 -2.15 6.37 -7.19
C PHE A 14 -1.14 6.90 -8.21
N TYR A 15 -0.04 6.17 -8.37
CA TYR A 15 1.05 6.50 -9.28
C TYR A 15 1.40 5.30 -10.16
N ALA A 16 1.85 5.56 -11.37
CA ALA A 16 2.31 4.50 -12.28
C ALA A 16 3.58 3.80 -11.77
N ASN A 17 4.42 4.52 -11.03
CA ASN A 17 5.68 3.99 -10.51
C ASN A 17 6.12 4.65 -9.20
N LYS A 18 7.22 4.15 -8.65
CA LYS A 18 7.83 4.66 -7.41
C LYS A 18 8.28 6.12 -7.49
N LYS A 19 8.54 6.63 -8.69
CA LYS A 19 8.98 8.03 -8.90
C LYS A 19 7.81 9.03 -8.78
N GLY A 20 6.58 8.54 -8.69
CA GLY A 20 5.38 9.39 -8.57
C GLY A 20 4.88 9.93 -9.90
N GLU A 21 5.20 9.25 -11.01
CA GLU A 21 4.70 9.61 -12.34
C GLU A 21 3.23 9.20 -12.51
N GLU A 22 2.54 9.85 -13.44
CA GLU A 22 1.12 9.59 -13.77
C GLU A 22 0.20 9.60 -12.53
N ARG A 23 0.23 10.70 -11.82
CA ARG A 23 -0.58 10.92 -10.62
C ARG A 23 -2.08 10.85 -10.95
N ASN A 24 -2.80 9.95 -10.29
CA ASN A 24 -4.24 9.82 -10.38
C ASN A 24 -4.86 9.84 -8.97
N GLU A 25 -5.60 10.89 -8.65
CA GLU A 25 -6.22 11.07 -7.36
C GLU A 25 -7.67 10.57 -7.36
N ILE A 26 -7.98 9.69 -6.40
CA ILE A 26 -9.36 9.34 -6.10
C ILE A 26 -9.94 10.44 -5.20
N GLU A 27 -10.87 11.19 -5.73
CA GLU A 27 -11.51 12.30 -5.04
C GLU A 27 -12.00 11.90 -3.64
N TRP A 28 -11.70 12.72 -2.64
CA TRP A 28 -12.24 12.56 -1.30
C TRP A 28 -13.75 12.80 -1.29
N LYS A 29 -14.49 11.84 -0.80
CA LYS A 29 -15.92 11.94 -0.54
C LYS A 29 -16.25 11.11 0.69
N THR A 30 -16.93 11.70 1.67
CA THR A 30 -17.36 10.98 2.87
C THR A 30 -18.16 9.73 2.50
N ASN A 31 -17.90 8.64 3.17
CA ASN A 31 -18.44 7.29 2.93
C ASN A 31 -18.02 6.65 1.59
N ARG A 32 -17.08 7.22 0.86
CA ARG A 32 -16.49 6.55 -0.31
C ARG A 32 -15.55 5.46 0.14
N GLY A 33 -15.77 4.24 -0.35
CA GLY A 33 -14.82 3.13 -0.22
C GLY A 33 -13.90 3.03 -1.44
N VAL A 34 -12.62 2.81 -1.20
CA VAL A 34 -11.61 2.54 -2.23
C VAL A 34 -11.02 1.16 -1.98
N PHE A 35 -11.16 0.27 -2.95
CA PHE A 35 -10.63 -1.08 -2.92
C PHE A 35 -9.55 -1.24 -3.98
N PHE A 36 -8.42 -1.77 -3.61
CA PHE A 36 -7.33 -2.06 -4.55
C PHE A 36 -6.48 -3.22 -4.06
N ALA A 37 -5.92 -3.97 -5.01
CA ALA A 37 -4.95 -5.00 -4.70
C ALA A 37 -3.62 -4.35 -4.29
N ARG A 38 -3.04 -4.81 -3.19
CA ARG A 38 -1.69 -4.39 -2.76
C ARG A 38 -0.66 -5.22 -3.48
N GLU A 39 0.03 -4.59 -4.40
CA GLU A 39 1.15 -5.19 -5.11
C GLU A 39 2.36 -4.25 -5.06
N GLU A 40 3.52 -4.76 -4.67
CA GLU A 40 4.73 -3.95 -4.45
C GLU A 40 5.23 -3.19 -5.67
N ARG A 41 4.87 -3.64 -6.88
CA ARG A 41 5.37 -3.06 -8.14
C ARG A 41 4.38 -2.15 -8.85
N ASN A 42 3.08 -2.32 -8.59
CA ASN A 42 2.03 -1.72 -9.41
C ASN A 42 1.04 -0.85 -8.64
N THR A 43 1.08 -0.86 -7.31
CA THR A 43 0.11 -0.09 -6.52
C THR A 43 0.78 0.95 -5.63
N TRP A 44 1.62 1.78 -6.27
CA TRP A 44 2.22 2.93 -5.61
C TRP A 44 1.14 3.94 -5.27
N HIS A 45 0.99 4.25 -4.00
CA HIS A 45 -0.04 5.19 -3.55
C HIS A 45 0.43 5.98 -2.34
N SER A 46 -0.15 7.15 -2.23
CA SER A 46 0.02 8.02 -1.07
C SER A 46 -1.28 8.73 -0.74
N PHE A 47 -1.25 9.53 0.29
CA PHE A 47 -2.26 10.54 0.54
C PHE A 47 -1.59 11.83 1.01
N GLU A 48 -2.17 12.93 0.63
CA GLU A 48 -1.79 14.27 1.10
C GLU A 48 -2.93 14.82 1.95
N GLY A 49 -2.61 15.43 3.08
CA GLY A 49 -3.58 16.21 3.83
C GLY A 49 -3.75 17.60 3.23
N ASP A 50 -4.82 18.26 3.58
CA ASP A 50 -5.06 19.68 3.24
C ASP A 50 -4.28 20.65 4.15
N GLY A 51 -3.59 20.14 5.17
CA GLY A 51 -2.85 20.92 6.16
C GLY A 51 -3.73 21.69 7.16
N LYS A 52 -5.04 21.56 7.07
CA LYS A 52 -6.01 22.37 7.85
C LYS A 52 -6.91 21.53 8.74
N SER A 53 -7.31 20.35 8.28
CA SER A 53 -8.29 19.51 8.97
C SER A 53 -7.72 18.12 9.30
N ASN A 54 -8.20 17.55 10.40
CA ASN A 54 -7.86 16.17 10.77
C ASN A 54 -8.63 15.19 9.88
N ARG A 55 -7.90 14.41 9.12
CA ARG A 55 -8.43 13.37 8.25
C ARG A 55 -8.66 12.07 9.04
N LEU A 56 -9.85 11.53 8.93
CA LEU A 56 -10.20 10.22 9.49
C LEU A 56 -10.65 9.27 8.36
N ALA A 57 -9.98 8.15 8.26
CA ALA A 57 -10.33 7.08 7.32
C ALA A 57 -10.18 5.71 7.99
N LEU A 58 -11.05 4.77 7.63
CA LEU A 58 -10.91 3.36 8.00
C LEU A 58 -10.06 2.63 6.97
N LEU A 59 -9.07 1.88 7.45
CA LEU A 59 -8.24 1.01 6.63
C LEU A 59 -8.52 -0.44 7.00
N TYR A 60 -8.95 -1.23 6.02
CA TYR A 60 -9.04 -2.67 6.14
C TYR A 60 -7.96 -3.32 5.28
N ASN A 61 -7.08 -4.08 5.92
CA ASN A 61 -6.13 -4.93 5.22
C ASN A 61 -6.70 -6.35 5.18
N LEU A 62 -7.15 -6.76 4.00
CA LEU A 62 -7.61 -8.12 3.78
C LEU A 62 -6.41 -9.00 3.45
N MET A 63 -6.31 -10.12 4.15
CA MET A 63 -5.24 -11.09 3.96
C MET A 63 -5.83 -12.43 3.53
N THR A 64 -5.09 -13.16 2.71
CA THR A 64 -5.44 -14.52 2.32
C THR A 64 -4.51 -15.53 2.99
N THR A 65 -5.04 -16.70 3.32
CA THR A 65 -4.25 -17.85 3.75
C THR A 65 -3.61 -18.59 2.56
N LYS A 66 -4.07 -18.32 1.34
CA LYS A 66 -3.60 -18.94 0.10
C LYS A 66 -2.34 -18.24 -0.45
N ILE A 67 -1.35 -18.09 0.39
CA ILE A 67 -0.14 -17.29 0.09
C ILE A 67 0.59 -17.83 -1.15
N LYS A 68 0.70 -19.15 -1.33
CA LYS A 68 1.37 -19.76 -2.49
C LYS A 68 0.69 -19.41 -3.82
N GLU A 69 -0.66 -19.35 -3.82
CA GLU A 69 -1.43 -18.97 -5.01
C GLU A 69 -1.20 -17.50 -5.38
N VAL A 70 -1.17 -16.62 -4.37
CA VAL A 70 -0.86 -15.19 -4.57
C VAL A 70 0.53 -15.02 -5.17
N TYR A 71 1.55 -15.70 -4.64
CA TYR A 71 2.91 -15.62 -5.19
C TYR A 71 2.99 -16.12 -6.62
N LYS A 72 2.22 -17.14 -6.97
CA LYS A 72 2.11 -17.63 -8.33
C LYS A 72 1.49 -16.60 -9.27
N ILE A 73 0.40 -15.95 -8.85
CA ILE A 73 -0.27 -14.89 -9.61
C ILE A 73 0.67 -13.69 -9.82
N GLU A 74 1.41 -13.31 -8.78
CA GLU A 74 2.37 -12.21 -8.82
C GLU A 74 3.70 -12.57 -9.50
N ASN A 75 3.83 -13.79 -9.98
CA ASN A 75 5.05 -14.29 -10.62
C ASN A 75 6.30 -14.21 -9.72
N LYS A 76 6.12 -14.46 -8.42
CA LYS A 76 7.16 -14.42 -7.39
C LYS A 76 7.48 -15.81 -6.87
N SER A 77 8.77 -16.05 -6.56
CA SER A 77 9.17 -17.28 -5.89
C SER A 77 8.78 -17.26 -4.41
N PHE A 78 7.93 -18.20 -4.00
CA PHE A 78 7.53 -18.36 -2.60
C PHE A 78 8.72 -18.64 -1.68
N LEU A 79 9.63 -19.54 -2.08
CA LEU A 79 10.81 -19.91 -1.27
C LEU A 79 11.76 -18.73 -1.07
N ILE A 80 12.08 -18.01 -2.13
CA ILE A 80 12.95 -16.82 -2.04
C ILE A 80 12.32 -15.75 -1.16
N SER A 81 11.01 -15.53 -1.30
CA SER A 81 10.30 -14.54 -0.50
C SER A 81 10.25 -14.93 0.98
N GLN A 82 10.06 -16.20 1.30
CA GLN A 82 10.12 -16.70 2.69
C GLN A 82 11.51 -16.51 3.31
N LEU A 83 12.56 -16.84 2.55
CA LEU A 83 13.94 -16.66 2.98
C LEU A 83 14.23 -15.16 3.25
N ARG A 84 13.87 -14.30 2.31
CA ARG A 84 13.98 -12.85 2.44
C ARG A 84 13.27 -12.32 3.68
N ASN A 85 12.03 -12.74 3.92
CA ASN A 85 11.24 -12.30 5.07
C ASN A 85 11.87 -12.75 6.40
N LYS A 86 12.54 -13.89 6.44
CA LYS A 86 13.28 -14.35 7.62
C LYS A 86 14.57 -13.56 7.86
N ILE A 87 15.28 -13.20 6.81
CA ILE A 87 16.61 -12.56 6.90
C ILE A 87 16.48 -11.05 7.09
N ASN A 88 15.55 -10.39 6.42
CA ASN A 88 15.42 -8.93 6.45
C ASN A 88 15.31 -8.31 7.85
N PRO A 89 14.59 -8.87 8.84
CA PRO A 89 14.56 -8.30 10.19
C PRO A 89 15.95 -8.23 10.83
N TYR A 90 16.78 -9.24 10.60
CA TYR A 90 18.17 -9.26 11.11
C TYR A 90 19.06 -8.28 10.36
N LEU A 91 18.98 -8.24 9.03
CA LEU A 91 19.72 -7.28 8.21
C LEU A 91 19.36 -5.84 8.58
N TYR A 92 18.09 -5.54 8.77
CA TYR A 92 17.67 -4.22 9.18
C TYR A 92 18.17 -3.86 10.59
N ARG A 93 18.09 -4.81 11.52
CA ARG A 93 18.52 -4.60 12.91
C ARG A 93 20.01 -4.26 13.01
N TYR A 94 20.85 -4.98 12.28
CA TYR A 94 22.31 -4.87 12.40
C TYR A 94 22.96 -3.95 11.35
N PHE A 95 22.41 -3.90 10.15
CA PHE A 95 23.01 -3.20 9.01
C PHE A 95 22.15 -2.08 8.43
N LYS A 96 20.94 -1.87 8.95
CA LYS A 96 19.96 -0.88 8.44
C LYS A 96 19.66 -1.03 6.95
N THR A 97 19.72 -2.24 6.43
CA THR A 97 19.44 -2.58 5.03
C THR A 97 18.49 -3.77 4.93
N THR A 98 17.90 -3.99 3.77
CA THR A 98 17.03 -5.11 3.46
C THR A 98 17.29 -5.63 2.04
N ILE A 99 17.01 -6.90 1.80
CA ILE A 99 16.98 -7.49 0.47
C ILE A 99 15.57 -7.30 -0.11
N ASN A 100 15.49 -6.72 -1.28
CA ASN A 100 14.25 -6.52 -2.00
C ASN A 100 13.82 -7.75 -2.81
#